data_74f93194dff5cd2e882aa59c4071defe
#
_entry.id   74f93194dff5cd2e882aa59c4071defe
#
_cell.length_a   1.000
_cell.length_b   1.000
_cell.length_c   1.000
_cell.angle_alpha   90.00
_cell.angle_beta   90.00
_cell.angle_gamma   90.00
#
_symmetry.space_group_name_H-M   'P 1'
#
loop_
_entity.id
_entity.type
_entity.pdbx_description
1 polymer ?
#
loop_
_entity_poly.entity_id
_entity_poly.type
_entity_poly.pdbx_seq_one_letter_code
_entity_poly.pdbx_strand_id
1 'polypeptide(L)'
;MVLSFIVRAFYVKRSFSLVGKSHIASIIPILAGVVFLVIMVVKSSLALSLGLVGALSIVRFRTPIKEPEELVYLFLAIGIGLGLGAGQPVLTTLIVLLILVFVYLFLSNNKINKVLEYNLIIDWGEEDVSLKTVLDELEAKLETFKLVRYDWSATSKSASLIIEPENDFGIDDLIAQLKHHIPSVNVTFFEAKTNW
;
A
#
# COMPACT_ATOMS: atom_id res chain seq x y z
N MET A 1 -4.93 23.24 14.05
CA MET A 1 -5.70 22.03 14.37
C MET A 1 -6.81 21.74 13.36
N VAL A 2 -7.74 22.67 13.06
CA VAL A 2 -8.84 22.42 12.10
C VAL A 2 -8.33 21.90 10.75
N LEU A 3 -7.30 22.54 10.19
CA LEU A 3 -6.73 22.18 8.89
C LEU A 3 -6.18 20.74 8.86
N SER A 4 -5.50 20.29 9.94
CA SER A 4 -4.98 18.92 10.03
C SER A 4 -6.09 17.87 10.18
N PHE A 5 -7.22 18.23 10.79
CA PHE A 5 -8.39 17.35 10.81
C PHE A 5 -9.07 17.23 9.42
N ILE A 6 -9.06 18.30 8.63
CA ILE A 6 -9.54 18.25 7.23
C ILE A 6 -8.64 17.28 6.42
N VAL A 7 -7.33 17.40 6.55
CA VAL A 7 -6.37 16.48 5.89
C VAL A 7 -6.58 15.05 6.36
N ARG A 8 -6.79 14.84 7.66
CA ARG A 8 -7.13 13.50 8.20
C ARG A 8 -8.39 12.92 7.57
N ALA A 9 -9.48 13.71 7.52
CA ALA A 9 -10.74 13.27 6.93
C ALA A 9 -10.58 12.93 5.44
N PHE A 10 -9.82 13.73 4.73
CA PHE A 10 -9.49 13.50 3.33
C PHE A 10 -8.68 12.21 3.15
N TYR A 11 -7.64 12.00 3.97
CA TYR A 11 -6.83 10.78 3.97
C TYR A 11 -7.68 9.53 4.20
N VAL A 12 -8.51 9.51 5.24
CA VAL A 12 -9.37 8.35 5.55
C VAL A 12 -10.32 8.00 4.39
N LYS A 13 -10.85 9.03 3.72
CA LYS A 13 -11.80 8.84 2.62
C LYS A 13 -11.12 8.39 1.32
N ARG A 14 -9.87 8.78 1.10
CA ARG A 14 -9.24 8.70 -0.22
C ARG A 14 -8.02 7.80 -0.29
N SER A 15 -7.31 7.54 0.79
CA SER A 15 -6.12 6.70 0.80
C SER A 15 -6.44 5.25 0.42
N PHE A 16 -5.59 4.67 -0.41
CA PHE A 16 -5.69 3.28 -0.89
C PHE A 16 -5.06 2.27 0.09
N SER A 17 -4.41 2.74 1.15
CA SER A 17 -3.80 1.86 2.16
C SER A 17 -4.81 0.87 2.75
N LEU A 18 -4.49 -0.41 2.68
CA LEU A 18 -5.33 -1.51 3.18
C LEU A 18 -5.08 -1.80 4.66
N VAL A 19 -3.89 -1.51 5.17
CA VAL A 19 -3.46 -1.85 6.53
C VAL A 19 -2.98 -0.58 7.26
N GLY A 20 -3.55 -0.32 8.44
CA GLY A 20 -3.07 0.78 9.28
C GLY A 20 -3.67 2.17 9.02
N LYS A 21 -4.65 2.29 8.14
CA LYS A 21 -5.31 3.56 7.78
C LYS A 21 -5.73 4.41 8.98
N SER A 22 -6.31 3.77 10.00
CA SER A 22 -6.75 4.45 11.23
C SER A 22 -5.57 4.95 12.06
N HIS A 23 -4.46 4.22 12.06
CA HIS A 23 -3.26 4.57 12.81
C HIS A 23 -2.61 5.83 12.24
N ILE A 24 -2.35 5.87 10.95
CA ILE A 24 -1.75 7.05 10.28
C ILE A 24 -2.69 8.26 10.32
N ALA A 25 -3.98 8.03 10.09
CA ALA A 25 -4.99 9.09 10.22
C ALA A 25 -4.98 9.77 11.60
N SER A 26 -4.68 9.02 12.66
CA SER A 26 -4.59 9.57 14.02
C SER A 26 -3.29 10.34 14.26
N ILE A 27 -2.22 9.98 13.57
CA ILE A 27 -0.92 10.63 13.70
C ILE A 27 -0.91 12.02 13.01
N ILE A 28 -1.61 12.21 11.91
CA ILE A 28 -1.63 13.46 11.13
C ILE A 28 -1.88 14.71 11.98
N PRO A 29 -2.98 14.82 12.77
CA PRO A 29 -3.22 16.00 13.59
C PRO A 29 -2.25 16.16 14.74
N ILE A 30 -1.79 15.04 15.31
CA ILE A 30 -0.81 15.04 16.40
C ILE A 30 0.53 15.58 15.90
N LEU A 31 1.01 15.08 14.77
CA LEU A 31 2.26 15.50 14.16
C LEU A 31 2.24 16.99 13.80
N ALA A 32 1.16 17.46 13.18
CA ALA A 32 0.99 18.88 12.85
C ALA A 32 1.01 19.75 14.14
N GLY A 33 0.40 19.29 15.23
CA GLY A 33 0.41 19.98 16.51
C GLY A 33 1.78 20.03 17.16
N VAL A 34 2.50 18.92 17.16
CA VAL A 34 3.87 18.84 17.70
C VAL A 34 4.81 19.75 16.93
N VAL A 35 4.77 19.71 15.60
CA VAL A 35 5.61 20.56 14.75
C VAL A 35 5.29 22.05 14.96
N PHE A 36 4.00 22.40 15.05
CA PHE A 36 3.57 23.76 15.34
C PHE A 36 4.16 24.26 16.68
N LEU A 37 4.06 23.46 17.75
CA LEU A 37 4.62 23.78 19.06
C LEU A 37 6.13 23.95 19.01
N VAL A 38 6.83 23.03 18.35
CA VAL A 38 8.29 23.09 18.18
C VAL A 38 8.69 24.39 17.47
N ILE A 39 8.03 24.76 16.40
CA ILE A 39 8.37 25.97 15.64
C ILE A 39 8.06 27.25 16.45
N MET A 40 6.98 27.27 17.24
CA MET A 40 6.70 28.40 18.11
C MET A 40 7.82 28.63 19.15
N VAL A 41 8.35 27.55 19.72
CA VAL A 41 9.45 27.62 20.70
C VAL A 41 10.76 28.02 20.01
N VAL A 42 11.08 27.40 18.89
CA VAL A 42 12.33 27.62 18.13
C VAL A 42 12.41 29.04 17.59
N LYS A 43 11.28 29.58 17.13
CA LYS A 43 11.22 30.96 16.57
C LYS A 43 11.67 32.04 17.56
N SER A 44 11.59 31.75 18.86
CA SER A 44 11.98 32.70 19.90
C SER A 44 13.49 32.79 20.15
N SER A 45 14.31 31.81 19.69
CA SER A 45 15.74 31.77 19.97
C SER A 45 16.53 31.01 18.92
N LEU A 46 17.55 31.66 18.35
CA LEU A 46 18.48 31.05 17.39
C LEU A 46 19.28 29.88 18.02
N ALA A 47 19.65 29.99 19.29
CA ALA A 47 20.36 28.93 20.00
C ALA A 47 19.51 27.67 20.13
N LEU A 48 18.22 27.83 20.43
CA LEU A 48 17.27 26.72 20.48
C LEU A 48 17.06 26.05 19.12
N SER A 49 17.03 26.83 18.05
CA SER A 49 16.89 26.30 16.67
C SER A 49 18.08 25.43 16.28
N LEU A 50 19.29 25.87 16.54
CA LEU A 50 20.51 25.11 16.27
C LEU A 50 20.58 23.84 17.14
N GLY A 51 20.22 23.95 18.41
CA GLY A 51 20.14 22.80 19.32
C GLY A 51 19.14 21.75 18.86
N LEU A 52 17.96 22.18 18.38
CA LEU A 52 16.93 21.26 17.87
C LEU A 52 17.38 20.54 16.59
N VAL A 53 18.00 21.25 15.63
CA VAL A 53 18.55 20.64 14.42
C VAL A 53 19.60 19.59 14.79
N GLY A 54 20.48 19.90 15.75
CA GLY A 54 21.44 18.94 16.27
C GLY A 54 20.79 17.72 16.91
N ALA A 55 19.77 17.93 17.74
CA ALA A 55 19.03 16.84 18.39
C ALA A 55 18.28 15.94 17.38
N LEU A 56 17.64 16.55 16.36
CA LEU A 56 16.93 15.80 15.33
C LEU A 56 17.86 15.01 14.43
N SER A 57 19.10 15.44 14.23
CA SER A 57 20.10 14.73 13.43
C SER A 57 20.51 13.38 14.02
N ILE A 58 20.31 13.18 15.32
CA ILE A 58 20.61 11.91 16.03
C ILE A 58 19.44 10.92 15.91
N VAL A 59 18.23 11.40 15.57
CA VAL A 59 17.05 10.55 15.46
C VAL A 59 17.14 9.72 14.19
N ARG A 60 17.36 8.43 14.36
CA ARG A 60 17.40 7.45 13.26
C ARG A 60 16.12 6.61 13.26
N PHE A 61 15.31 6.80 12.24
CA PHE A 61 14.18 5.91 11.98
C PHE A 61 14.67 4.53 11.56
N ARG A 62 14.23 3.49 12.24
CA ARG A 62 14.60 2.10 11.93
C ARG A 62 13.49 1.34 11.20
N THR A 63 12.29 1.87 11.21
CA THR A 63 11.13 1.26 10.53
C THR A 63 10.93 1.93 9.17
N PRO A 64 10.99 1.18 8.07
CA PRO A 64 10.64 1.73 6.76
C PRO A 64 9.15 2.04 6.72
N ILE A 65 8.81 3.19 6.17
CA ILE A 65 7.41 3.52 5.82
C ILE A 65 7.07 2.67 4.60
N LYS A 66 6.07 1.80 4.74
CA LYS A 66 5.75 0.79 3.72
C LYS A 66 5.11 1.40 2.47
N GLU A 67 4.34 2.47 2.62
CA GLU A 67 3.59 3.07 1.53
C GLU A 67 4.05 4.52 1.29
N PRO A 68 4.53 4.85 0.07
CA PRO A 68 4.97 6.22 -0.27
C PRO A 68 3.86 7.27 -0.09
N GLU A 69 2.61 6.87 -0.28
CA GLU A 69 1.44 7.72 -0.12
C GLU A 69 1.26 8.22 1.32
N GLU A 70 1.50 7.36 2.30
CA GLU A 70 1.44 7.71 3.72
C GLU A 70 2.46 8.80 4.06
N LEU A 71 3.66 8.70 3.47
CA LEU A 71 4.73 9.66 3.65
C LEU A 71 4.31 11.07 3.19
N VAL A 72 3.62 11.18 2.06
CA VAL A 72 3.15 12.47 1.53
C VAL A 72 2.19 13.15 2.50
N TYR A 73 1.25 12.43 3.09
CA TYR A 73 0.33 13.01 4.09
C TYR A 73 1.02 13.40 5.40
N LEU A 74 2.05 12.65 5.81
CA LEU A 74 2.88 13.02 6.97
C LEU A 74 3.68 14.29 6.68
N PHE A 75 4.26 14.44 5.49
CA PHE A 75 4.93 15.68 5.09
C PHE A 75 3.95 16.85 5.01
N LEU A 76 2.74 16.64 4.56
CA LEU A 76 1.70 17.66 4.55
C LEU A 76 1.36 18.11 5.98
N ALA A 77 1.27 17.19 6.94
CA ALA A 77 1.07 17.50 8.35
C ALA A 77 2.24 18.33 8.93
N ILE A 78 3.47 17.98 8.60
CA ILE A 78 4.67 18.77 8.97
C ILE A 78 4.58 20.17 8.35
N GLY A 79 4.25 20.29 7.07
CA GLY A 79 4.09 21.56 6.37
C GLY A 79 3.05 22.47 7.01
N ILE A 80 1.92 21.92 7.46
CA ILE A 80 0.89 22.65 8.21
C ILE A 80 1.46 23.18 9.53
N GLY A 81 2.16 22.33 10.29
CA GLY A 81 2.78 22.73 11.56
C GLY A 81 3.81 23.84 11.39
N LEU A 82 4.68 23.70 10.37
CA LEU A 82 5.70 24.71 10.02
C LEU A 82 5.08 26.04 9.62
N GLY A 83 4.15 26.04 8.68
CA GLY A 83 3.55 27.26 8.12
C GLY A 83 2.74 28.03 9.15
N LEU A 84 1.95 27.35 9.96
CA LEU A 84 1.19 27.98 11.04
C LEU A 84 2.11 28.47 12.17
N GLY A 85 3.16 27.69 12.54
CA GLY A 85 4.16 28.08 13.53
C GLY A 85 5.01 29.26 13.08
N ALA A 86 5.30 29.37 11.79
CA ALA A 86 5.99 30.51 11.19
C ALA A 86 5.15 31.82 11.20
N GLY A 87 3.86 31.72 11.51
CA GLY A 87 2.96 32.90 11.54
C GLY A 87 2.37 33.22 10.17
N GLN A 88 2.29 32.27 9.27
CA GLN A 88 1.72 32.44 7.93
C GLN A 88 0.42 31.61 7.74
N PRO A 89 -0.63 31.86 8.50
CA PRO A 89 -1.83 31.01 8.49
C PRO A 89 -2.58 31.07 7.15
N VAL A 90 -2.68 32.24 6.55
CA VAL A 90 -3.42 32.44 5.29
C VAL A 90 -2.75 31.69 4.14
N LEU A 91 -1.42 31.90 3.97
CA LEU A 91 -0.66 31.24 2.92
C LEU A 91 -0.67 29.72 3.08
N THR A 92 -0.46 29.24 4.30
CA THR A 92 -0.48 27.80 4.61
C THR A 92 -1.83 27.18 4.28
N THR A 93 -2.92 27.82 4.68
CA THR A 93 -4.26 27.31 4.41
C THR A 93 -4.55 27.25 2.92
N LEU A 94 -4.17 28.29 2.18
CA LEU A 94 -4.39 28.37 0.73
C LEU A 94 -3.61 27.27 0.01
N ILE A 95 -2.32 27.08 0.34
CA ILE A 95 -1.47 26.05 -0.29
C ILE A 95 -2.00 24.64 0.04
N VAL A 96 -2.36 24.38 1.29
CA VAL A 96 -2.91 23.06 1.68
C VAL A 96 -4.22 22.76 0.95
N LEU A 97 -5.12 23.73 0.83
CA LEU A 97 -6.36 23.55 0.07
C LEU A 97 -6.07 23.29 -1.42
N LEU A 98 -5.13 24.01 -2.01
CA LEU A 98 -4.72 23.79 -3.39
C LEU A 98 -4.16 22.38 -3.60
N ILE A 99 -3.30 21.91 -2.69
CA ILE A 99 -2.75 20.53 -2.74
C ILE A 99 -3.90 19.52 -2.62
N LEU A 100 -4.84 19.69 -1.69
CA LEU A 100 -5.96 18.75 -1.53
C LEU A 100 -6.86 18.71 -2.78
N VAL A 101 -7.11 19.87 -3.41
CA VAL A 101 -7.86 19.94 -4.67
C VAL A 101 -7.11 19.22 -5.79
N PHE A 102 -5.80 19.46 -5.90
CA PHE A 102 -4.96 18.80 -6.89
C PHE A 102 -4.98 17.27 -6.72
N VAL A 103 -4.76 16.79 -5.50
CA VAL A 103 -4.83 15.35 -5.17
C VAL A 103 -6.24 14.80 -5.47
N TYR A 104 -7.28 15.57 -5.16
CA TYR A 104 -8.64 15.17 -5.47
C TYR A 104 -8.87 14.99 -6.97
N LEU A 105 -8.41 15.91 -7.79
CA LEU A 105 -8.60 15.87 -9.24
C LEU A 105 -7.73 14.79 -9.88
N PHE A 106 -6.46 14.69 -9.46
CA PHE A 106 -5.50 13.78 -10.09
C PHE A 106 -5.73 12.31 -9.70
N LEU A 107 -5.96 12.03 -8.40
CA LEU A 107 -6.25 10.68 -7.94
C LEU A 107 -7.69 10.23 -8.22
N SER A 108 -8.61 11.15 -8.52
CA SER A 108 -9.98 10.81 -8.86
C SER A 108 -10.10 10.07 -10.19
N ASN A 109 -9.15 10.34 -11.09
CA ASN A 109 -9.18 9.76 -12.43
C ASN A 109 -8.53 8.36 -12.50
N ASN A 110 -7.71 8.01 -11.54
CA ASN A 110 -7.19 6.66 -11.38
C ASN A 110 -8.14 5.87 -10.47
N LYS A 111 -9.27 5.42 -11.01
CA LYS A 111 -9.86 4.17 -10.56
C LYS A 111 -8.87 3.06 -10.97
N ILE A 112 -7.82 2.88 -10.19
CA ILE A 112 -7.13 1.60 -10.18
C ILE A 112 -8.23 0.63 -9.74
N ASN A 113 -8.80 -0.08 -10.71
CA ASN A 113 -9.58 -1.26 -10.40
C ASN A 113 -8.72 -2.01 -9.39
N LYS A 114 -9.20 -2.18 -8.18
CA LYS A 114 -8.58 -3.09 -7.24
C LYS A 114 -8.77 -4.47 -7.85
N VAL A 115 -7.89 -4.82 -8.73
CA VAL A 115 -7.75 -6.20 -9.14
C VAL A 115 -7.15 -6.86 -7.90
N LEU A 116 -7.97 -7.63 -7.21
CA LEU A 116 -7.52 -8.43 -6.09
C LEU A 116 -6.56 -9.46 -6.68
N GLU A 117 -5.28 -9.27 -6.42
CA GLU A 117 -4.27 -10.26 -6.78
C GLU A 117 -4.35 -11.42 -5.79
N TYR A 118 -4.42 -12.62 -6.30
CA TYR A 118 -4.39 -13.83 -5.51
C TYR A 118 -3.19 -14.68 -5.88
N ASN A 119 -2.59 -15.31 -4.87
CA ASN A 119 -1.58 -16.33 -5.09
C ASN A 119 -2.26 -17.68 -5.26
N LEU A 120 -1.96 -18.33 -6.36
CA LEU A 120 -2.35 -19.68 -6.66
C LEU A 120 -1.10 -20.56 -6.65
N ILE A 121 -1.02 -21.50 -5.74
CA ILE A 121 0.04 -22.50 -5.69
C ILE A 121 -0.57 -23.82 -6.12
N ILE A 122 0.03 -24.46 -7.11
CA ILE A 122 -0.38 -25.73 -7.66
C ILE A 122 0.78 -26.70 -7.47
N ASP A 123 0.56 -27.75 -6.69
CA ASP A 123 1.51 -28.82 -6.44
C ASP A 123 1.01 -30.12 -7.08
N TRP A 124 1.87 -30.83 -7.82
CA TRP A 124 1.54 -32.14 -8.41
C TRP A 124 2.74 -33.06 -8.43
N GLY A 125 2.49 -34.38 -8.32
CA GLY A 125 3.50 -35.39 -8.19
C GLY A 125 3.64 -36.33 -9.39
N GLU A 126 2.85 -36.15 -10.44
CA GLU A 126 2.89 -37.05 -11.60
C GLU A 126 4.02 -36.65 -12.55
N GLU A 127 4.80 -37.67 -12.95
CA GLU A 127 5.95 -37.47 -13.84
C GLU A 127 5.54 -37.04 -15.26
N ASP A 128 4.36 -37.46 -15.73
CA ASP A 128 3.89 -37.23 -17.09
C ASP A 128 3.24 -35.86 -17.33
N VAL A 129 2.86 -35.13 -16.28
CA VAL A 129 2.25 -33.82 -16.42
C VAL A 129 3.32 -32.73 -16.53
N SER A 130 3.34 -32.05 -17.67
CA SER A 130 4.24 -30.91 -17.90
C SER A 130 3.68 -29.60 -17.33
N LEU A 131 4.58 -28.66 -16.98
CA LEU A 131 4.16 -27.31 -16.63
C LEU A 131 3.29 -26.65 -17.71
N LYS A 132 3.63 -26.92 -18.97
CA LYS A 132 2.88 -26.40 -20.12
C LYS A 132 1.41 -26.83 -20.10
N THR A 133 1.14 -28.10 -19.80
CA THR A 133 -0.23 -28.60 -19.70
C THR A 133 -1.02 -27.89 -18.61
N VAL A 134 -0.40 -27.63 -17.46
CA VAL A 134 -1.04 -26.87 -16.37
C VAL A 134 -1.31 -25.41 -16.76
N LEU A 135 -0.38 -24.78 -17.47
CA LEU A 135 -0.55 -23.39 -17.91
C LEU A 135 -1.62 -23.28 -19.02
N ASP A 136 -1.65 -24.21 -19.97
CA ASP A 136 -2.65 -24.22 -21.06
C ASP A 136 -4.09 -24.35 -20.48
N GLU A 137 -4.27 -25.14 -19.42
CA GLU A 137 -5.55 -25.25 -18.70
C GLU A 137 -5.93 -23.95 -17.98
N LEU A 138 -4.94 -23.25 -17.41
CA LEU A 138 -5.16 -21.96 -16.76
C LEU A 138 -5.48 -20.86 -17.77
N GLU A 139 -4.82 -20.83 -18.93
CA GLU A 139 -5.11 -19.88 -20.03
C GLU A 139 -6.54 -20.00 -20.55
N ALA A 140 -7.12 -21.19 -20.53
CA ALA A 140 -8.52 -21.40 -20.95
C ALA A 140 -9.54 -20.72 -20.03
N LYS A 141 -9.18 -20.38 -18.80
CA LYS A 141 -10.10 -19.86 -17.76
C LYS A 141 -9.73 -18.49 -17.20
N LEU A 142 -8.46 -18.14 -17.24
CA LEU A 142 -7.94 -16.92 -16.66
C LEU A 142 -7.46 -16.00 -17.77
N GLU A 143 -8.01 -14.79 -17.85
CA GLU A 143 -7.54 -13.79 -18.82
C GLU A 143 -6.14 -13.28 -18.50
N THR A 144 -5.81 -13.20 -17.20
CA THR A 144 -4.52 -12.67 -16.78
C THR A 144 -3.96 -13.49 -15.61
N PHE A 145 -2.80 -14.09 -15.85
CA PHE A 145 -2.01 -14.69 -14.78
C PHE A 145 -0.52 -14.51 -15.03
N LYS A 146 0.26 -14.55 -13.97
CA LYS A 146 1.72 -14.43 -14.03
C LYS A 146 2.37 -15.56 -13.26
N LEU A 147 3.19 -16.37 -13.94
CA LEU A 147 4.04 -17.34 -13.25
C LEU A 147 5.15 -16.61 -12.49
N VAL A 148 5.18 -16.79 -11.18
CA VAL A 148 6.16 -16.16 -10.29
C VAL A 148 7.33 -17.10 -10.01
N ARG A 149 7.00 -18.37 -9.77
CA ARG A 149 8.00 -19.37 -9.38
C ARG A 149 7.58 -20.75 -9.87
N TYR A 150 8.55 -21.53 -10.31
CA TYR A 150 8.38 -22.93 -10.63
C TYR A 150 9.50 -23.73 -9.96
N ASP A 151 9.14 -24.68 -9.13
CA ASP A 151 10.04 -25.60 -8.46
C ASP A 151 9.80 -26.99 -9.05
N TRP A 152 10.90 -27.66 -9.37
CA TRP A 152 10.89 -29.03 -9.89
C TRP A 152 11.80 -29.92 -9.05
N SER A 153 11.27 -31.04 -8.63
CA SER A 153 12.04 -32.10 -7.98
C SER A 153 11.70 -33.47 -8.59
N ALA A 154 12.44 -34.50 -8.23
CA ALA A 154 12.21 -35.85 -8.75
C ALA A 154 10.83 -36.42 -8.33
N THR A 155 10.23 -35.94 -7.25
CA THR A 155 9.00 -36.47 -6.67
C THR A 155 7.83 -35.49 -6.68
N SER A 156 8.06 -34.21 -6.95
CA SER A 156 7.04 -33.17 -6.90
C SER A 156 7.39 -32.01 -7.79
N LYS A 157 6.37 -31.38 -8.34
CA LYS A 157 6.45 -30.14 -9.10
C LYS A 157 5.52 -29.12 -8.45
N SER A 158 5.93 -27.86 -8.36
CA SER A 158 5.15 -26.78 -7.75
C SER A 158 5.23 -25.54 -8.61
N ALA A 159 4.09 -24.94 -8.91
CA ALA A 159 4.00 -23.68 -9.62
C ALA A 159 3.26 -22.65 -8.75
N SER A 160 3.89 -21.49 -8.55
CA SER A 160 3.29 -20.35 -7.87
C SER A 160 2.95 -19.29 -8.90
N LEU A 161 1.68 -18.91 -8.95
CA LEU A 161 1.14 -17.94 -9.90
C LEU A 161 0.45 -16.80 -9.14
N ILE A 162 0.50 -15.61 -9.72
CA ILE A 162 -0.38 -14.51 -9.33
C ILE A 162 -1.49 -14.47 -10.38
N ILE A 163 -2.73 -14.49 -9.91
CA ILE A 163 -3.92 -14.43 -10.75
C ILE A 163 -4.77 -13.22 -10.40
N GLU A 164 -5.42 -12.66 -11.39
CA GLU A 164 -6.37 -11.55 -11.28
C GLU A 164 -7.75 -12.07 -11.69
N PRO A 165 -8.54 -12.64 -10.75
CA PRO A 165 -9.84 -13.17 -11.10
C PRO A 165 -10.84 -12.03 -11.33
N GLU A 166 -11.69 -12.17 -12.32
CA GLU A 166 -12.89 -11.34 -12.46
C GLU A 166 -13.90 -11.62 -11.34
N ASN A 167 -14.84 -10.68 -11.14
CA ASN A 167 -15.78 -10.66 -10.00
C ASN A 167 -16.62 -11.92 -9.79
N ASP A 168 -16.65 -12.87 -10.74
CA ASP A 168 -17.46 -14.08 -10.69
C ASP A 168 -16.62 -15.36 -10.87
N PHE A 169 -15.35 -15.31 -10.43
CA PHE A 169 -14.42 -16.41 -10.60
C PHE A 169 -14.75 -17.59 -9.70
N GLY A 170 -15.25 -18.66 -10.30
CA GLY A 170 -15.50 -19.94 -9.63
C GLY A 170 -14.20 -20.69 -9.33
N ILE A 171 -13.57 -20.42 -8.19
CA ILE A 171 -12.37 -21.15 -7.74
C ILE A 171 -12.63 -22.65 -7.68
N ASP A 172 -13.83 -23.04 -7.24
CA ASP A 172 -14.25 -24.44 -7.14
C ASP A 172 -14.28 -25.13 -8.53
N ASP A 173 -14.72 -24.41 -9.55
CA ASP A 173 -14.73 -24.92 -10.95
C ASP A 173 -13.32 -25.10 -11.50
N LEU A 174 -12.41 -24.17 -11.20
CA LEU A 174 -11.02 -24.30 -11.57
C LEU A 174 -10.36 -25.51 -10.89
N ILE A 175 -10.58 -25.67 -9.58
CA ILE A 175 -10.05 -26.80 -8.82
C ILE A 175 -10.62 -28.12 -9.34
N ALA A 176 -11.91 -28.17 -9.67
CA ALA A 176 -12.56 -29.37 -10.19
C ALA A 176 -11.97 -29.79 -11.54
N GLN A 177 -11.68 -28.83 -12.43
CA GLN A 177 -11.05 -29.11 -13.72
C GLN A 177 -9.60 -29.56 -13.57
N LEU A 178 -8.80 -28.87 -12.75
CA LEU A 178 -7.43 -29.27 -12.49
C LEU A 178 -7.38 -30.70 -11.92
N LYS A 179 -8.29 -31.06 -11.00
CA LYS A 179 -8.38 -32.41 -10.44
C LYS A 179 -8.83 -33.46 -11.46
N HIS A 180 -9.62 -33.07 -12.45
CA HIS A 180 -10.03 -33.98 -13.52
C HIS A 180 -8.85 -34.41 -14.41
N HIS A 181 -7.94 -33.46 -14.70
CA HIS A 181 -6.76 -33.74 -15.54
C HIS A 181 -5.54 -34.21 -14.74
N ILE A 182 -5.46 -33.81 -13.48
CA ILE A 182 -4.34 -34.12 -12.57
C ILE A 182 -4.92 -34.61 -11.23
N PRO A 183 -5.23 -35.89 -11.08
CA PRO A 183 -5.87 -36.41 -9.86
C PRO A 183 -5.07 -36.15 -8.57
N SER A 184 -3.76 -36.10 -8.65
CA SER A 184 -2.83 -35.84 -7.53
C SER A 184 -2.60 -34.36 -7.24
N VAL A 185 -3.31 -33.44 -7.91
CA VAL A 185 -3.09 -32.00 -7.75
C VAL A 185 -3.54 -31.52 -6.36
N ASN A 186 -2.66 -30.76 -5.72
CA ASN A 186 -2.99 -29.97 -4.54
C ASN A 186 -2.96 -28.49 -4.91
N VAL A 187 -4.05 -27.80 -4.62
CA VAL A 187 -4.21 -26.37 -4.98
C VAL A 187 -4.37 -25.57 -3.69
N THR A 188 -3.47 -24.60 -3.50
CA THR A 188 -3.54 -23.65 -2.41
C THR A 188 -3.82 -22.27 -2.96
N PHE A 189 -4.87 -21.64 -2.48
CA PHE A 189 -5.31 -20.33 -2.91
C PHE A 189 -5.38 -19.36 -1.73
N PHE A 190 -4.77 -18.20 -1.84
CA PHE A 190 -4.82 -17.16 -0.81
C PHE A 190 -4.64 -15.77 -1.41
N GLU A 191 -5.23 -14.78 -0.76
CA GLU A 191 -5.10 -13.38 -1.16
C GLU A 191 -3.61 -12.97 -1.12
N ALA A 192 -3.12 -12.43 -2.22
CA ALA A 192 -1.79 -11.83 -2.26
C ALA A 192 -1.81 -10.55 -1.41
N LYS A 193 -1.58 -10.69 -0.11
CA LYS A 193 -1.23 -9.52 0.70
C LYS A 193 0.14 -9.08 0.23
N THR A 194 0.19 -8.01 -0.55
CA THR A 194 1.41 -7.30 -0.90
C THR A 194 2.06 -6.76 0.37
N ASN A 195 2.75 -7.63 1.09
CA ASN A 195 3.64 -7.27 2.18
C ASN A 195 5.04 -7.04 1.58
N TRP A 196 5.23 -5.88 0.94
CA TRP A 196 6.57 -5.39 0.57
C TRP A 196 6.99 -4.28 1.50
#